data_7d9bf6ce601e20bcb07bd904e1bee347
#
_entry.id   7d9bf6ce601e20bcb07bd904e1bee347
#
_cell.length_a   1.000
_cell.length_b   1.000
_cell.length_c   1.000
_cell.angle_alpha   90.00
_cell.angle_beta   90.00
_cell.angle_gamma   90.00
#
_symmetry.space_group_name_H-M   'P 1'
#
loop_
_entity.id
_entity.type
_entity.pdbx_description
1 polymer ?
#
loop_
_entity_poly.entity_id
_entity_poly.type
_entity_poly.pdbx_seq_one_letter_code
_entity_poly.pdbx_strand_id
1 'polypeptide(L)'
;METIKIIDDVYLFNSYLEFAGLNFSQFLLAGEKPVLIHTGTQDQAAAILPEIKEILGGRPLEYVFISHFESDECGGLSLLLNHYPALKPICSQVTARQLMGFGITKDILVRNPGDTLEAGAYKFKFISYPSEMHLWEGLMAFETEQGLLFSSDLFAEMGRLEEPVVPSSLKEEVQKIAPDRIPSPDACKAVKEAVLALPVKYILPGHGPCRKV
;
A
#
# COMPACT_ATOMS: atom_id res chain seq x y z
N MET A 1 -14.44 2.58 -11.12
CA MET A 1 -13.85 2.39 -9.78
C MET A 1 -14.89 1.69 -8.91
N GLU A 2 -14.46 0.77 -8.09
CA GLU A 2 -15.31 0.01 -7.17
C GLU A 2 -14.79 0.21 -5.74
N THR A 3 -15.72 0.39 -4.79
CA THR A 3 -15.43 0.46 -3.35
C THR A 3 -15.93 -0.82 -2.69
N ILE A 4 -15.01 -1.58 -2.11
CA ILE A 4 -15.26 -2.91 -1.56
C ILE A 4 -14.81 -2.96 -0.10
N LYS A 5 -15.68 -3.38 0.80
CA LYS A 5 -15.29 -3.64 2.18
C LYS A 5 -14.65 -5.02 2.29
N ILE A 6 -13.38 -5.08 2.67
CA ILE A 6 -12.60 -6.34 2.77
C ILE A 6 -12.85 -7.02 4.13
N ILE A 7 -12.65 -6.28 5.21
CA ILE A 7 -12.92 -6.70 6.59
C ILE A 7 -13.28 -5.45 7.41
N ASP A 8 -14.00 -5.61 8.50
CA ASP A 8 -14.40 -4.58 9.47
C ASP A 8 -14.35 -3.12 8.94
N ASP A 9 -13.26 -2.42 9.17
CA ASP A 9 -13.01 -1.02 8.82
C ASP A 9 -11.97 -0.85 7.70
N VAL A 10 -11.68 -1.92 6.93
CA VAL A 10 -10.75 -1.92 5.80
C VAL A 10 -11.50 -1.97 4.48
N TYR A 11 -11.29 -0.93 3.67
CA TYR A 11 -11.92 -0.75 2.37
C TYR A 11 -10.87 -0.78 1.26
N LEU A 12 -11.20 -1.44 0.16
CA LEU A 12 -10.45 -1.43 -1.08
C LEU A 12 -11.14 -0.51 -2.08
N PHE A 13 -10.40 0.42 -2.65
CA PHE A 13 -10.77 1.14 -3.87
C PHE A 13 -10.03 0.49 -5.03
N ASN A 14 -10.78 -0.08 -5.97
CA ASN A 14 -10.20 -0.78 -7.11
C ASN A 14 -10.59 -0.12 -8.42
N SER A 15 -9.63 0.04 -9.31
CA SER A 15 -9.84 0.52 -10.67
C SER A 15 -9.04 -0.35 -11.65
N TYR A 16 -9.67 -0.73 -12.77
CA TYR A 16 -9.01 -1.43 -13.84
C TYR A 16 -8.71 -0.49 -15.00
N LEU A 17 -7.46 -0.45 -15.45
CA LEU A 17 -7.04 0.34 -16.59
C LEU A 17 -6.77 -0.58 -17.79
N GLU A 18 -7.65 -0.52 -18.80
CA GLU A 18 -7.58 -1.36 -19.99
C GLU A 18 -6.23 -1.30 -20.72
N PHE A 19 -5.66 -0.09 -20.86
CA PHE A 19 -4.40 0.08 -21.59
C PHE A 19 -3.21 -0.54 -20.86
N ALA A 20 -3.28 -0.67 -19.53
CA ALA A 20 -2.25 -1.29 -18.71
C ALA A 20 -2.52 -2.79 -18.51
N GLY A 21 -3.75 -3.26 -18.73
CA GLY A 21 -4.17 -4.62 -18.42
C GLY A 21 -4.07 -4.95 -16.94
N LEU A 22 -4.25 -3.95 -16.06
CA LEU A 22 -3.88 -4.04 -14.65
C LEU A 22 -4.95 -3.40 -13.76
N ASN A 23 -5.20 -4.01 -12.61
CA ASN A 23 -5.95 -3.40 -11.51
C ASN A 23 -5.04 -2.54 -10.66
N PHE A 24 -5.58 -1.46 -10.14
CA PHE A 24 -4.92 -0.56 -9.20
C PHE A 24 -5.73 -0.50 -7.90
N SER A 25 -5.07 -0.76 -6.80
CA SER A 25 -5.70 -0.90 -5.48
C SER A 25 -5.16 0.14 -4.50
N GLN A 26 -6.07 0.89 -3.89
CA GLN A 26 -5.79 1.71 -2.72
C GLN A 26 -6.60 1.18 -1.56
N PHE A 27 -6.07 1.22 -0.33
CA PHE A 27 -6.79 0.71 0.84
C PHE A 27 -6.97 1.80 1.89
N LEU A 28 -8.18 1.89 2.43
CA LEU A 28 -8.49 2.78 3.54
C LEU A 28 -8.74 1.96 4.81
N LEU A 29 -7.95 2.20 5.84
CA LEU A 29 -8.22 1.74 7.20
C LEU A 29 -8.95 2.88 7.92
N ALA A 30 -10.24 2.71 8.18
CA ALA A 30 -11.16 3.78 8.59
C ALA A 30 -11.33 3.91 10.14
N GLY A 31 -10.39 3.41 10.92
CA GLY A 31 -10.42 3.49 12.38
C GLY A 31 -10.32 4.91 12.93
N GLU A 32 -9.97 5.05 14.21
CA GLU A 32 -9.90 6.34 14.92
C GLU A 32 -8.92 7.31 14.23
N LYS A 33 -7.74 6.82 13.84
CA LYS A 33 -6.74 7.53 13.05
C LYS A 33 -6.65 6.90 11.66
N PRO A 34 -7.42 7.43 10.69
CA PRO A 34 -7.50 6.79 9.39
C PRO A 34 -6.17 6.81 8.63
N VAL A 35 -5.89 5.69 7.96
CA VAL A 35 -4.69 5.49 7.13
C VAL A 35 -5.11 5.09 5.73
N LEU A 36 -4.65 5.82 4.73
CA LEU A 36 -4.75 5.43 3.33
C LEU A 36 -3.45 4.75 2.91
N ILE A 37 -3.54 3.64 2.20
CA ILE A 37 -2.41 2.96 1.58
C ILE A 37 -2.45 3.29 0.09
N HIS A 38 -1.44 4.00 -0.40
CA HIS A 38 -1.32 4.56 -1.74
C HIS A 38 -2.40 5.60 -2.07
N THR A 39 -2.10 6.49 -2.98
CA THR A 39 -3.05 7.54 -3.39
C THR A 39 -3.75 7.23 -4.71
N GLY A 40 -3.17 6.31 -5.49
CA GLY A 40 -3.45 6.22 -6.91
C GLY A 40 -2.81 7.37 -7.69
N THR A 41 -3.02 7.37 -8.99
CA THR A 41 -2.77 8.53 -9.86
C THR A 41 -3.63 9.73 -9.43
N GLN A 42 -3.41 10.89 -10.00
CA GLN A 42 -4.23 12.08 -9.71
C GLN A 42 -5.72 11.84 -9.98
N ASP A 43 -6.05 11.19 -11.08
CA ASP A 43 -7.44 10.89 -11.45
C ASP A 43 -8.07 9.85 -10.51
N GLN A 44 -7.30 8.83 -10.12
CA GLN A 44 -7.76 7.85 -9.15
C GLN A 44 -7.99 8.49 -7.78
N ALA A 45 -7.07 9.33 -7.31
CA ALA A 45 -7.24 10.08 -6.06
C ALA A 45 -8.48 10.98 -6.09
N ALA A 46 -8.74 11.66 -7.22
CA ALA A 46 -9.96 12.46 -7.39
C ALA A 46 -11.23 11.60 -7.32
N ALA A 47 -11.17 10.39 -7.87
CA ALA A 47 -12.29 9.46 -7.87
C ALA A 47 -12.57 8.83 -6.50
N ILE A 48 -11.53 8.52 -5.70
CA ILE A 48 -11.70 7.92 -4.36
C ILE A 48 -11.99 8.96 -3.26
N LEU A 49 -11.68 10.23 -3.47
CA LEU A 49 -11.85 11.27 -2.45
C LEU A 49 -13.29 11.42 -1.92
N PRO A 50 -14.36 11.38 -2.74
CA PRO A 50 -15.73 11.38 -2.25
C PRO A 50 -16.04 10.18 -1.37
N GLU A 51 -15.61 8.98 -1.76
CA GLU A 51 -15.80 7.73 -1.02
C GLU A 51 -15.08 7.78 0.33
N ILE A 52 -13.83 8.27 0.37
CA ILE A 52 -13.09 8.48 1.62
C ILE A 52 -13.87 9.40 2.55
N LYS A 53 -14.41 10.51 2.05
CA LYS A 53 -15.19 11.47 2.84
C LYS A 53 -16.46 10.84 3.41
N GLU A 54 -17.16 10.05 2.63
CA GLU A 54 -18.37 9.33 3.05
C GLU A 54 -18.06 8.28 4.13
N ILE A 55 -17.08 7.41 3.89
CA ILE A 55 -16.67 6.36 4.84
C ILE A 55 -16.19 6.96 6.16
N LEU A 56 -15.43 8.06 6.11
CA LEU A 56 -14.91 8.72 7.30
C LEU A 56 -15.95 9.58 8.02
N GLY A 57 -17.13 9.83 7.40
CA GLY A 57 -18.18 10.67 8.01
C GLY A 57 -17.72 12.10 8.33
N GLY A 58 -16.85 12.66 7.50
CA GLY A 58 -16.27 14.01 7.68
C GLY A 58 -15.05 14.07 8.61
N ARG A 59 -14.62 12.94 9.19
CA ARG A 59 -13.34 12.89 9.95
C ARG A 59 -12.16 13.12 9.00
N PRO A 60 -11.07 13.75 9.45
CA PRO A 60 -9.88 13.94 8.62
C PRO A 60 -9.18 12.60 8.35
N LEU A 61 -8.59 12.47 7.16
CA LEU A 61 -7.59 11.45 6.87
C LEU A 61 -6.27 11.88 7.53
N GLU A 62 -5.69 11.02 8.40
CA GLU A 62 -4.50 11.39 9.17
C GLU A 62 -3.19 10.98 8.52
N TYR A 63 -3.15 9.79 7.92
CA TYR A 63 -1.94 9.23 7.34
C TYR A 63 -2.17 8.71 5.94
N VAL A 64 -1.12 8.79 5.10
CA VAL A 64 -1.05 8.06 3.84
C VAL A 64 0.30 7.36 3.75
N PHE A 65 0.28 6.04 3.57
CA PHE A 65 1.48 5.25 3.35
C PHE A 65 1.75 5.12 1.85
N ILE A 66 3.00 5.37 1.47
CA ILE A 66 3.53 5.28 0.11
C ILE A 66 4.68 4.29 0.13
N SER A 67 4.51 3.15 -0.51
CA SER A 67 5.49 2.07 -0.53
C SER A 67 6.77 2.47 -1.25
N HIS A 68 6.64 3.06 -2.43
CA HIS A 68 7.74 3.59 -3.26
C HIS A 68 7.25 4.77 -4.12
N PHE A 69 8.17 5.38 -4.86
CA PHE A 69 7.86 6.56 -5.67
C PHE A 69 7.46 6.14 -7.09
N GLU A 70 6.17 5.93 -7.29
CA GLU A 70 5.57 5.71 -8.60
C GLU A 70 4.22 6.44 -8.69
N SER A 71 3.69 6.61 -9.89
CA SER A 71 2.51 7.46 -10.11
C SER A 71 1.24 6.90 -9.47
N ASP A 72 1.10 5.61 -9.38
CA ASP A 72 -0.05 4.92 -8.81
C ASP A 72 0.05 4.75 -7.28
N GLU A 73 1.25 4.93 -6.69
CA GLU A 73 1.41 5.00 -5.23
C GLU A 73 1.25 6.43 -4.70
N CYS A 74 1.75 7.43 -5.43
CA CYS A 74 1.82 8.79 -4.88
C CYS A 74 1.36 9.94 -5.80
N GLY A 75 0.89 9.64 -7.01
CA GLY A 75 0.49 10.67 -7.99
C GLY A 75 -0.63 11.57 -7.52
N GLY A 76 -1.55 11.07 -6.70
CA GLY A 76 -2.65 11.83 -6.11
C GLY A 76 -2.32 12.58 -4.83
N LEU A 77 -1.09 12.49 -4.31
CA LEU A 77 -0.75 13.00 -2.98
C LEU A 77 -0.99 14.51 -2.84
N SER A 78 -0.62 15.32 -3.83
CA SER A 78 -0.87 16.78 -3.80
C SER A 78 -2.35 17.13 -3.70
N LEU A 79 -3.22 16.38 -4.38
CA LEU A 79 -4.66 16.57 -4.30
C LEU A 79 -5.17 16.25 -2.89
N LEU A 80 -4.73 15.13 -2.30
CA LEU A 80 -5.12 14.75 -0.94
C LEU A 80 -4.63 15.75 0.11
N LEU A 81 -3.40 16.25 0.00
CA LEU A 81 -2.84 17.28 0.90
C LEU A 81 -3.61 18.60 0.83
N ASN A 82 -4.14 18.96 -0.35
CA ASN A 82 -5.00 20.14 -0.49
C ASN A 82 -6.35 19.97 0.24
N HIS A 83 -6.89 18.76 0.27
CA HIS A 83 -8.15 18.44 0.96
C HIS A 83 -7.97 18.16 2.46
N TYR A 84 -6.85 17.58 2.84
CA TYR A 84 -6.48 17.22 4.21
C TYR A 84 -5.13 17.86 4.59
N PRO A 85 -5.10 19.16 4.94
CA PRO A 85 -3.83 19.88 5.17
C PRO A 85 -2.97 19.34 6.32
N ALA A 86 -3.55 18.54 7.21
CA ALA A 86 -2.85 17.87 8.32
C ALA A 86 -2.43 16.44 8.00
N LEU A 87 -2.71 15.94 6.78
CA LEU A 87 -2.33 14.61 6.32
C LEU A 87 -0.82 14.44 6.34
N LYS A 88 -0.35 13.32 6.89
CA LYS A 88 1.07 13.00 7.02
C LYS A 88 1.44 11.84 6.09
N PRO A 89 2.22 12.07 5.03
CA PRO A 89 2.79 11.01 4.23
C PRO A 89 3.80 10.18 5.02
N ILE A 90 3.75 8.86 4.87
CA ILE A 90 4.67 7.89 5.47
C ILE A 90 5.36 7.17 4.32
N CYS A 91 6.69 7.19 4.26
CA CYS A 91 7.45 6.54 3.19
C CYS A 91 8.91 6.32 3.57
N SER A 92 9.67 5.68 2.66
CA SER A 92 11.13 5.54 2.79
C SER A 92 11.85 6.87 2.60
N GLN A 93 13.14 6.92 3.01
CA GLN A 93 13.99 8.09 2.79
C GLN A 93 14.15 8.43 1.29
N VAL A 94 14.22 7.42 0.42
CA VAL A 94 14.34 7.61 -1.03
C VAL A 94 13.07 8.23 -1.58
N THR A 95 11.91 7.68 -1.24
CA THR A 95 10.60 8.23 -1.64
C THR A 95 10.42 9.66 -1.14
N ALA A 96 10.79 9.95 0.11
CA ALA A 96 10.70 11.30 0.67
C ALA A 96 11.53 12.32 -0.14
N ARG A 97 12.75 11.96 -0.56
CA ARG A 97 13.58 12.82 -1.42
C ARG A 97 12.94 13.10 -2.77
N GLN A 98 12.31 12.10 -3.38
CA GLN A 98 11.59 12.28 -4.64
C GLN A 98 10.39 13.22 -4.46
N LEU A 99 9.56 12.98 -3.43
CA LEU A 99 8.42 13.84 -3.10
C LEU A 99 8.85 15.30 -2.87
N MET A 100 9.96 15.52 -2.17
CA MET A 100 10.53 16.87 -1.97
C MET A 100 10.92 17.54 -3.29
N GLY A 101 11.46 16.78 -4.24
CA GLY A 101 11.77 17.27 -5.59
C GLY A 101 10.52 17.72 -6.37
N PHE A 102 9.35 17.19 -6.02
CA PHE A 102 8.04 17.60 -6.58
C PHE A 102 7.29 18.63 -5.70
N GLY A 103 7.98 19.25 -4.73
CA GLY A 103 7.43 20.31 -3.89
C GLY A 103 6.64 19.84 -2.67
N ILE A 104 6.59 18.55 -2.39
CA ILE A 104 5.95 17.98 -1.19
C ILE A 104 7.01 17.86 -0.10
N THR A 105 7.04 18.84 0.80
CA THR A 105 8.12 18.96 1.80
C THR A 105 7.64 18.90 3.25
N LYS A 106 6.32 19.03 3.47
CA LYS A 106 5.76 19.20 4.81
C LYS A 106 5.31 17.87 5.41
N ASP A 107 5.65 17.67 6.68
CA ASP A 107 5.11 16.62 7.57
C ASP A 107 5.34 15.15 7.07
N ILE A 108 6.34 14.92 6.21
CA ILE A 108 6.69 13.56 5.75
C ILE A 108 7.32 12.78 6.90
N LEU A 109 6.72 11.66 7.25
CA LEU A 109 7.21 10.71 8.23
C LEU A 109 8.08 9.65 7.55
N VAL A 110 9.39 9.85 7.55
CA VAL A 110 10.34 8.87 7.02
C VAL A 110 10.40 7.65 7.94
N ARG A 111 10.38 6.46 7.32
CA ARG A 111 10.52 5.17 8.00
C ARG A 111 11.58 4.32 7.32
N ASN A 112 12.19 3.45 8.13
CA ASN A 112 13.15 2.44 7.68
C ASN A 112 12.57 1.04 7.94
N PRO A 113 13.11 -0.01 7.29
CA PRO A 113 12.77 -1.38 7.65
C PRO A 113 13.02 -1.64 9.15
N GLY A 114 12.03 -2.21 9.82
CA GLY A 114 12.04 -2.45 11.25
C GLY A 114 11.38 -1.37 12.10
N ASP A 115 11.21 -0.16 11.59
CA ASP A 115 10.48 0.90 12.29
C ASP A 115 8.99 0.52 12.46
N THR A 116 8.36 1.17 13.43
CA THR A 116 6.93 0.99 13.72
C THR A 116 6.18 2.32 13.71
N LEU A 117 4.85 2.24 13.59
CA LEU A 117 3.95 3.37 13.74
C LEU A 117 2.65 2.91 14.43
N GLU A 118 2.19 3.68 15.41
CA GLU A 118 0.86 3.52 16.00
C GLU A 118 -0.08 4.58 15.42
N ALA A 119 -1.21 4.12 14.88
CA ALA A 119 -2.26 4.97 14.32
C ALA A 119 -3.61 4.57 14.95
N GLY A 120 -3.90 5.08 16.14
CA GLY A 120 -5.05 4.64 16.93
C GLY A 120 -4.89 3.18 17.36
N ALA A 121 -5.85 2.33 16.96
CA ALA A 121 -5.79 0.90 17.22
C ALA A 121 -4.85 0.14 16.26
N TYR A 122 -4.46 0.75 15.14
CA TYR A 122 -3.55 0.10 14.18
C TYR A 122 -2.10 0.21 14.61
N LYS A 123 -1.35 -0.86 14.43
CA LYS A 123 0.09 -0.91 14.68
C LYS A 123 0.81 -1.45 13.45
N PHE A 124 1.58 -0.60 12.81
CA PHE A 124 2.34 -0.94 11.61
C PHE A 124 3.79 -1.27 11.96
N LYS A 125 4.32 -2.29 11.29
CA LYS A 125 5.74 -2.57 11.16
C LYS A 125 6.13 -2.43 9.69
N PHE A 126 7.20 -1.67 9.42
CA PHE A 126 7.70 -1.48 8.06
C PHE A 126 8.74 -2.54 7.71
N ILE A 127 8.65 -3.06 6.48
CA ILE A 127 9.47 -4.16 5.99
C ILE A 127 10.11 -3.70 4.69
N SER A 128 11.35 -4.11 4.45
CA SER A 128 12.05 -3.77 3.21
C SER A 128 11.31 -4.30 1.99
N TYR A 129 11.09 -3.42 1.04
CA TYR A 129 10.67 -3.73 -0.31
C TYR A 129 11.90 -3.61 -1.20
N PRO A 130 12.38 -4.71 -1.80
CA PRO A 130 13.69 -4.72 -2.47
C PRO A 130 13.79 -3.71 -3.61
N SER A 131 14.85 -2.93 -3.64
CA SER A 131 15.09 -1.87 -4.62
C SER A 131 15.20 -2.38 -6.05
N GLU A 132 15.55 -3.65 -6.23
CA GLU A 132 15.72 -4.29 -7.54
C GLU A 132 14.44 -4.36 -8.36
N MET A 133 13.26 -4.31 -7.74
CA MET A 133 12.00 -4.37 -8.46
C MET A 133 11.79 -3.16 -9.38
N HIS A 134 12.09 -1.96 -8.87
CA HIS A 134 11.91 -0.71 -9.61
C HIS A 134 13.13 0.20 -9.57
N LEU A 135 14.30 -0.35 -9.24
CA LEU A 135 15.55 0.42 -9.03
C LEU A 135 15.44 1.45 -7.88
N TRP A 136 14.44 1.34 -7.02
CA TRP A 136 14.17 2.24 -5.89
C TRP A 136 13.91 1.43 -4.62
N GLU A 137 14.48 1.88 -3.53
CA GLU A 137 14.15 1.33 -2.22
C GLU A 137 12.72 1.71 -1.84
N GLY A 138 11.96 0.73 -1.38
CA GLY A 138 10.61 0.90 -0.90
C GLY A 138 10.39 0.22 0.45
N LEU A 139 9.14 0.31 0.90
CA LEU A 139 8.66 -0.32 2.11
C LEU A 139 7.37 -1.08 1.83
N MET A 140 7.19 -2.22 2.47
CA MET A 140 5.89 -2.82 2.73
C MET A 140 5.44 -2.43 4.13
N ALA A 141 4.14 -2.38 4.37
CA ALA A 141 3.57 -2.13 5.70
C ALA A 141 2.82 -3.36 6.19
N PHE A 142 3.16 -3.86 7.38
CA PHE A 142 2.44 -4.94 8.03
C PHE A 142 1.67 -4.39 9.24
N GLU A 143 0.34 -4.43 9.17
CA GLU A 143 -0.53 -4.09 10.30
C GLU A 143 -0.66 -5.33 11.19
N THR A 144 -0.22 -5.22 12.45
CA THR A 144 0.05 -6.37 13.32
C THR A 144 -1.16 -6.91 14.05
N GLU A 145 -2.18 -6.09 14.32
CA GLU A 145 -3.36 -6.49 15.11
C GLU A 145 -4.31 -7.37 14.29
N GLN A 146 -4.51 -7.03 13.03
CA GLN A 146 -5.38 -7.77 12.12
C GLN A 146 -4.62 -8.73 11.19
N GLY A 147 -3.28 -8.60 11.13
CA GLY A 147 -2.43 -9.45 10.29
C GLY A 147 -2.48 -9.08 8.80
N LEU A 148 -2.49 -7.78 8.46
CA LEU A 148 -2.63 -7.27 7.10
C LEU A 148 -1.27 -6.90 6.52
N LEU A 149 -0.85 -7.56 5.45
CA LEU A 149 0.36 -7.22 4.71
C LEU A 149 0.01 -6.39 3.47
N PHE A 150 0.25 -5.09 3.52
CA PHE A 150 0.23 -4.20 2.36
C PHE A 150 1.55 -4.34 1.62
N SER A 151 1.52 -5.14 0.55
CA SER A 151 2.73 -5.71 -0.06
C SER A 151 3.21 -4.95 -1.29
N SER A 152 2.58 -3.82 -1.63
CA SER A 152 2.90 -3.11 -2.87
C SER A 152 2.84 -4.08 -4.06
N ASP A 153 3.84 -4.10 -4.94
CA ASP A 153 3.84 -4.93 -6.15
C ASP A 153 4.44 -6.32 -5.94
N LEU A 154 4.87 -6.65 -4.72
CA LEU A 154 5.54 -7.93 -4.48
C LEU A 154 4.71 -9.14 -4.92
N PHE A 155 3.39 -9.07 -4.75
CA PHE A 155 2.43 -10.11 -5.15
C PHE A 155 1.49 -9.62 -6.26
N ALA A 156 1.96 -8.68 -7.10
CA ALA A 156 1.18 -8.13 -8.19
C ALA A 156 0.76 -9.22 -9.20
N GLU A 157 -0.48 -9.11 -9.66
CA GLU A 157 -1.09 -10.00 -10.64
C GLU A 157 -1.79 -9.18 -11.73
N MET A 158 -1.56 -9.57 -12.99
CA MET A 158 -2.15 -8.92 -14.15
C MET A 158 -3.60 -9.37 -14.36
N GLY A 159 -4.36 -8.55 -15.04
CA GLY A 159 -5.72 -8.86 -15.44
C GLY A 159 -6.80 -8.08 -14.65
N ARG A 160 -8.04 -8.32 -15.03
CA ARG A 160 -9.21 -7.74 -14.37
C ARG A 160 -9.52 -8.53 -13.09
N LEU A 161 -9.90 -7.82 -12.04
CA LEU A 161 -10.29 -8.44 -10.78
C LEU A 161 -11.63 -9.16 -10.95
N GLU A 162 -11.65 -10.48 -10.83
CA GLU A 162 -12.89 -11.28 -10.86
C GLU A 162 -13.47 -11.39 -9.43
N GLU A 163 -12.61 -11.70 -8.47
CA GLU A 163 -12.97 -11.74 -7.06
C GLU A 163 -12.02 -10.83 -6.26
N PRO A 164 -12.53 -9.95 -5.38
CA PRO A 164 -11.71 -9.02 -4.62
C PRO A 164 -10.83 -9.70 -3.58
N VAL A 165 -11.28 -10.86 -3.05
CA VAL A 165 -10.55 -11.64 -2.04
C VAL A 165 -10.62 -13.11 -2.43
N VAL A 166 -9.46 -13.73 -2.61
CA VAL A 166 -9.33 -15.15 -2.92
C VAL A 166 -8.67 -15.91 -1.76
N PRO A 167 -9.05 -17.17 -1.49
CA PRO A 167 -8.33 -18.01 -0.54
C PRO A 167 -6.95 -18.38 -1.10
N SER A 168 -5.93 -18.40 -0.24
CA SER A 168 -4.58 -18.78 -0.61
C SER A 168 -3.81 -19.32 0.60
N SER A 169 -2.51 -19.52 0.44
CA SER A 169 -1.57 -19.89 1.49
C SER A 169 -0.34 -19.00 1.42
N LEU A 170 0.06 -18.43 2.55
CA LEU A 170 1.23 -17.55 2.62
C LEU A 170 2.48 -18.24 2.02
N LYS A 171 2.66 -19.52 2.29
CA LYS A 171 3.81 -20.28 1.80
C LYS A 171 3.79 -20.43 0.27
N GLU A 172 2.62 -20.69 -0.31
CA GLU A 172 2.46 -20.78 -1.77
C GLU A 172 2.71 -19.45 -2.44
N GLU A 173 2.13 -18.35 -1.91
CA GLU A 173 2.35 -17.01 -2.45
C GLU A 173 3.83 -16.61 -2.40
N VAL A 174 4.50 -16.84 -1.27
CA VAL A 174 5.93 -16.54 -1.13
C VAL A 174 6.79 -17.39 -2.08
N GLN A 175 6.41 -18.63 -2.38
CA GLN A 175 7.11 -19.46 -3.36
C GLN A 175 7.02 -18.91 -4.80
N LYS A 176 5.93 -18.22 -5.15
CA LYS A 176 5.73 -17.60 -6.47
C LYS A 176 6.64 -16.38 -6.72
N ILE A 177 7.26 -15.80 -5.67
CA ILE A 177 8.20 -14.69 -5.85
C ILE A 177 9.40 -15.21 -6.64
N ALA A 178 9.47 -14.85 -7.91
CA ALA A 178 10.44 -15.35 -8.87
C ALA A 178 11.59 -14.34 -9.12
N PRO A 179 12.70 -14.79 -9.73
CA PRO A 179 13.85 -13.93 -10.01
C PRO A 179 13.59 -12.74 -10.94
N ASP A 180 12.53 -12.79 -11.75
CA ASP A 180 12.08 -11.67 -12.57
C ASP A 180 11.45 -10.54 -11.74
N ARG A 181 10.97 -10.86 -10.53
CA ARG A 181 10.47 -9.87 -9.57
C ARG A 181 11.58 -9.30 -8.72
N ILE A 182 12.51 -10.13 -8.26
CA ILE A 182 13.65 -9.73 -7.43
C ILE A 182 14.90 -10.41 -7.98
N PRO A 183 15.66 -9.75 -8.86
CA PRO A 183 16.81 -10.34 -9.53
C PRO A 183 17.97 -10.74 -8.60
N SER A 184 18.15 -10.02 -7.47
CA SER A 184 19.16 -10.39 -6.47
C SER A 184 18.70 -11.62 -5.67
N PRO A 185 19.41 -12.76 -5.73
CA PRO A 185 19.07 -13.96 -4.97
C PRO A 185 19.04 -13.72 -3.45
N ASP A 186 19.98 -12.91 -2.94
CA ASP A 186 20.07 -12.59 -1.52
C ASP A 186 18.90 -11.70 -1.06
N ALA A 187 18.53 -10.68 -1.84
CA ALA A 187 17.37 -9.85 -1.56
C ALA A 187 16.07 -10.65 -1.66
N CYS A 188 15.94 -11.52 -2.66
CA CYS A 188 14.81 -12.43 -2.82
C CYS A 188 14.66 -13.37 -1.62
N LYS A 189 15.76 -13.97 -1.16
CA LYS A 189 15.78 -14.82 0.04
C LYS A 189 15.37 -14.01 1.28
N ALA A 190 15.96 -12.84 1.48
CA ALA A 190 15.70 -12.01 2.66
C ALA A 190 14.23 -11.57 2.75
N VAL A 191 13.60 -11.14 1.63
CA VAL A 191 12.19 -10.76 1.65
C VAL A 191 11.26 -11.96 1.89
N LYS A 192 11.58 -13.13 1.31
CA LYS A 192 10.82 -14.38 1.57
C LYS A 192 10.84 -14.75 3.05
N GLU A 193 12.04 -14.74 3.64
CA GLU A 193 12.20 -15.03 5.07
C GLU A 193 11.47 -14.01 5.95
N ALA A 194 11.59 -12.72 5.62
CA ALA A 194 10.91 -11.65 6.35
C ALA A 194 9.39 -11.79 6.32
N VAL A 195 8.80 -12.09 5.15
CA VAL A 195 7.35 -12.26 5.00
C VAL A 195 6.86 -13.53 5.70
N LEU A 196 7.59 -14.64 5.57
CA LEU A 196 7.22 -15.93 6.24
C LEU A 196 7.30 -15.84 7.77
N ALA A 197 8.09 -14.92 8.32
CA ALA A 197 8.19 -14.71 9.77
C ALA A 197 7.02 -13.91 10.37
N LEU A 198 6.12 -13.36 9.53
CA LEU A 198 4.99 -12.56 9.98
C LEU A 198 3.73 -13.42 10.14
N PRO A 199 2.87 -13.12 11.12
CA PRO A 199 1.56 -13.75 11.27
C PRO A 199 0.53 -13.15 10.30
N VAL A 200 0.82 -13.24 8.99
CA VAL A 200 -0.05 -12.71 7.93
C VAL A 200 -1.35 -13.49 7.87
N LYS A 201 -2.47 -12.77 7.81
CA LYS A 201 -3.81 -13.33 7.56
C LYS A 201 -4.36 -12.87 6.20
N TYR A 202 -3.95 -11.68 5.74
CA TYR A 202 -4.31 -11.14 4.44
C TYR A 202 -3.09 -10.51 3.77
N ILE A 203 -2.90 -10.83 2.49
CA ILE A 203 -1.99 -10.11 1.60
C ILE A 203 -2.83 -9.14 0.77
N LEU A 204 -2.47 -7.86 0.82
CA LEU A 204 -3.19 -6.74 0.19
C LEU A 204 -2.22 -6.05 -0.79
N PRO A 205 -2.16 -6.52 -2.06
CA PRO A 205 -1.21 -6.01 -3.05
C PRO A 205 -1.73 -4.72 -3.71
N GLY A 206 -0.83 -3.96 -4.33
CA GLY A 206 -1.17 -2.80 -5.17
C GLY A 206 -1.94 -3.21 -6.44
N HIS A 207 -1.73 -4.46 -6.91
CA HIS A 207 -2.31 -4.99 -8.14
C HIS A 207 -2.77 -6.43 -7.96
N GLY A 208 -3.97 -6.74 -8.51
CA GLY A 208 -4.57 -8.08 -8.40
C GLY A 208 -5.41 -8.29 -7.14
N PRO A 209 -5.88 -9.53 -6.89
CA PRO A 209 -6.77 -9.83 -5.78
C PRO A 209 -6.07 -9.80 -4.43
N CYS A 210 -6.78 -9.42 -3.38
CA CYS A 210 -6.37 -9.68 -2.01
C CYS A 210 -6.36 -11.19 -1.75
N ARG A 211 -5.45 -11.67 -0.90
CA ARG A 211 -5.39 -13.09 -0.53
C ARG A 211 -5.65 -13.26 0.95
N LYS A 212 -6.61 -14.13 1.27
CA LYS A 212 -6.81 -14.60 2.63
C LYS A 212 -5.98 -15.86 2.83
N VAL A 213 -4.96 -15.80 3.69
CA VAL A 213 -3.96 -16.86 3.88
C VAL A 213 -4.04 -17.50 5.25
#